data_944a9c34e014e82f1d17bea5b4d6867f
#
_entry.id   944a9c34e014e82f1d17bea5b4d6867f
#
_cell.length_a   1.000
_cell.length_b   1.000
_cell.length_c   1.000
_cell.angle_alpha   90.00
_cell.angle_beta   90.00
_cell.angle_gamma   90.00
#
_symmetry.space_group_name_H-M   'P 1'
#
loop_
_entity.id
_entity.type
_entity.pdbx_description
1 polymer ?
#
loop_
_entity_poly.entity_id
_entity_poly.type
_entity_poly.pdbx_seq_one_letter_code
_entity_poly.pdbx_strand_id
1 'polypeptide(L)'
;MTRFVIDAYAWIEYLDGSEKGKRASEIIEDDSNEIFTSSATVAEIVSKILRRNQDIRVALNYINNFSAVHDVTQEIGISAAQIHFEAKKKNKNFGMLDAFVAATARKIGAKILTGDPDLKNFKDVIMI
;
A
#
# COMPACT_ATOMS: atom_id res chain seq x y z
N MET A 1 1.43 18.00 -8.28
CA MET A 1 2.11 16.94 -7.52
C MET A 1 1.08 15.92 -7.08
N THR A 2 1.25 14.67 -7.49
CA THR A 2 0.32 13.60 -7.18
C THR A 2 0.81 12.81 -5.97
N ARG A 3 -0.10 12.50 -5.04
CA ARG A 3 0.20 11.66 -3.89
C ARG A 3 -0.28 10.24 -4.13
N PHE A 4 0.56 9.28 -3.76
CA PHE A 4 0.23 7.86 -3.85
C PHE A 4 0.49 7.16 -2.53
N VAL A 5 -0.41 6.26 -2.15
CA VAL A 5 -0.16 5.27 -1.11
C VAL A 5 0.09 3.94 -1.81
N ILE A 6 1.20 3.30 -1.49
CA ILE A 6 1.61 2.04 -2.12
C ILE A 6 1.23 0.89 -1.19
N ASP A 7 0.43 -0.06 -1.69
CA ASP A 7 0.09 -1.22 -0.88
C ASP A 7 1.20 -2.29 -0.92
N ALA A 8 1.02 -3.34 -0.12
CA ALA A 8 2.01 -4.41 -0.04
C ALA A 8 2.16 -5.15 -1.38
N TYR A 9 1.08 -5.37 -2.11
CA TYR A 9 1.13 -6.02 -3.43
C TYR A 9 2.07 -5.27 -4.36
N ALA A 10 1.88 -3.96 -4.50
CA ALA A 10 2.69 -3.13 -5.40
C ALA A 10 4.15 -3.07 -4.95
N TRP A 11 4.40 -2.93 -3.65
CA TRP A 11 5.78 -2.95 -3.12
C TRP A 11 6.48 -4.28 -3.38
N ILE A 12 5.81 -5.41 -3.16
CA ILE A 12 6.42 -6.73 -3.39
C ILE A 12 6.75 -6.93 -4.87
N GLU A 13 5.85 -6.56 -5.78
CA GLU A 13 6.11 -6.63 -7.22
C GLU A 13 7.28 -5.73 -7.61
N TYR A 14 7.35 -4.53 -7.04
CA TYR A 14 8.45 -3.60 -7.25
C TYR A 14 9.78 -4.22 -6.79
N LEU A 15 9.81 -4.76 -5.57
CA LEU A 15 11.02 -5.37 -5.01
C LEU A 15 11.45 -6.62 -5.78
N ASP A 16 10.51 -7.40 -6.29
CA ASP A 16 10.79 -8.60 -7.08
C ASP A 16 11.21 -8.29 -8.52
N GLY A 17 11.06 -7.05 -8.98
CA GLY A 17 11.44 -6.67 -10.35
C GLY A 17 10.58 -7.29 -11.44
N SER A 18 9.35 -7.64 -11.14
CA SER A 18 8.39 -8.22 -12.08
C SER A 18 7.92 -7.19 -13.13
N GLU A 19 7.17 -7.64 -14.14
CA GLU A 19 6.56 -6.71 -15.11
C GLU A 19 5.63 -5.71 -14.43
N LYS A 20 4.82 -6.16 -13.47
CA LYS A 20 3.99 -5.27 -12.66
C LYS A 20 4.83 -4.34 -11.81
N GLY A 21 5.95 -4.84 -11.28
CA GLY A 21 6.89 -4.04 -10.51
C GLY A 21 7.55 -2.94 -11.32
N LYS A 22 7.81 -3.17 -12.60
CA LYS A 22 8.32 -2.14 -13.50
C LYS A 22 7.31 -1.01 -13.67
N ARG A 23 6.02 -1.34 -13.78
CA ARG A 23 4.96 -0.33 -13.83
C ARG A 23 4.85 0.46 -12.53
N ALA A 24 5.01 -0.23 -11.39
CA ALA A 24 5.04 0.44 -10.10
C ALA A 24 6.25 1.38 -10.00
N SER A 25 7.41 0.97 -10.51
CA SER A 25 8.62 1.79 -10.44
C SER A 25 8.49 3.12 -11.17
N GLU A 26 7.74 3.17 -12.25
CA GLU A 26 7.48 4.40 -12.99
C GLU A 26 6.80 5.46 -12.12
N ILE A 27 5.98 5.03 -11.16
CA ILE A 27 5.31 5.92 -10.22
C ILE A 27 6.16 6.18 -8.99
N ILE A 28 6.72 5.12 -8.39
CA ILE A 28 7.48 5.20 -7.13
C ILE A 28 8.75 6.04 -7.30
N GLU A 29 9.43 5.91 -8.43
CA GLU A 29 10.72 6.58 -8.67
C GLU A 29 10.58 7.92 -9.39
N ASP A 30 9.36 8.36 -9.67
CA ASP A 30 9.11 9.67 -10.27
C ASP A 30 9.15 10.75 -9.19
N ASP A 31 10.16 11.60 -9.23
CA ASP A 31 10.39 12.67 -8.25
C ASP A 31 9.25 13.70 -8.19
N SER A 32 8.40 13.77 -9.20
CA SER A 32 7.24 14.68 -9.18
C SER A 32 6.09 14.14 -8.32
N ASN A 33 6.14 12.87 -7.93
CA ASN A 33 5.14 12.25 -7.08
C ASN A 33 5.56 12.29 -5.61
N GLU A 34 4.57 12.38 -4.71
CA GLU A 34 4.76 12.14 -3.29
C GLU A 34 4.32 10.71 -2.98
N ILE A 35 5.23 9.91 -2.45
CA ILE A 35 4.99 8.48 -2.21
C ILE A 35 4.88 8.23 -0.70
N PHE A 36 3.83 7.52 -0.30
CA PHE A 36 3.55 7.18 1.09
C PHE A 36 3.34 5.68 1.26
N THR A 37 3.69 5.19 2.43
CA THR A 37 3.46 3.78 2.82
C THR A 37 2.88 3.77 4.22
N SER A 38 1.77 3.05 4.42
CA SER A 38 1.21 2.86 5.76
C SER A 38 2.15 2.02 6.62
N SER A 39 2.28 2.34 7.91
CA SER A 39 3.03 1.50 8.84
C SER A 39 2.47 0.07 8.93
N ALA A 40 1.16 -0.10 8.71
CA ALA A 40 0.55 -1.43 8.63
C ALA A 40 1.05 -2.22 7.41
N THR A 41 1.24 -1.53 6.28
CA THR A 41 1.80 -2.13 5.05
C THR A 41 3.24 -2.56 5.28
N VAL A 42 4.03 -1.77 6.00
CA VAL A 42 5.41 -2.15 6.36
C VAL A 42 5.42 -3.48 7.11
N ALA A 43 4.53 -3.65 8.09
CA ALA A 43 4.42 -4.91 8.85
C ALA A 43 4.08 -6.09 7.94
N GLU A 44 3.17 -5.90 7.00
CA GLU A 44 2.78 -6.94 6.05
C GLU A 44 3.94 -7.34 5.13
N ILE A 45 4.67 -6.37 4.61
CA ILE A 45 5.84 -6.61 3.76
C ILE A 45 6.93 -7.34 4.52
N VAL A 46 7.28 -6.88 5.73
CA VAL A 46 8.30 -7.51 6.56
C VAL A 46 7.94 -8.95 6.87
N SER A 47 6.69 -9.21 7.25
CA SER A 47 6.21 -10.56 7.50
C SER A 47 6.41 -11.48 6.28
N LYS A 48 6.08 -10.99 5.09
CA LYS A 48 6.23 -11.76 3.86
C LYS A 48 7.70 -12.04 3.52
N ILE A 49 8.58 -11.04 3.68
CA ILE A 49 10.02 -11.19 3.43
C ILE A 49 10.62 -12.22 4.39
N LEU A 50 10.23 -12.18 5.67
CA LEU A 50 10.69 -13.16 6.66
C LEU A 50 10.23 -14.58 6.31
N ARG A 51 9.00 -14.76 5.83
CA ARG A 51 8.51 -16.07 5.41
C ARG A 51 9.27 -16.62 4.19
N ARG A 52 9.87 -15.75 3.39
CA ARG A 52 10.72 -16.12 2.25
C ARG A 52 12.17 -16.36 2.66
N ASN A 53 12.50 -16.25 3.95
CA ASN A 53 13.88 -16.32 4.47
C ASN A 53 14.82 -15.30 3.80
N GLN A 54 14.31 -14.12 3.49
CA GLN A 54 15.08 -13.03 2.89
C GLN A 54 15.40 -11.96 3.92
N ASP A 55 16.39 -11.12 3.59
CA ASP A 55 16.83 -10.02 4.45
C ASP A 55 15.87 -8.83 4.35
N ILE A 56 15.27 -8.45 5.46
CA ILE A 56 14.32 -7.33 5.51
C ILE A 56 14.98 -5.98 5.26
N ARG A 57 16.30 -5.86 5.46
CA ARG A 57 17.00 -4.58 5.33
C ARG A 57 16.90 -4.01 3.93
N VAL A 58 16.96 -4.85 2.89
CA VAL A 58 16.85 -4.42 1.50
C VAL A 58 15.47 -3.78 1.27
N ALA A 59 14.41 -4.46 1.67
CA ALA A 59 13.04 -3.95 1.52
C ALA A 59 12.85 -2.63 2.28
N LEU A 60 13.31 -2.57 3.53
CA LEU A 60 13.18 -1.37 4.35
C LEU A 60 13.95 -0.19 3.76
N ASN A 61 15.13 -0.42 3.19
CA ASN A 61 15.89 0.63 2.53
C ASN A 61 15.12 1.25 1.36
N TYR A 62 14.52 0.41 0.51
CA TYR A 62 13.71 0.91 -0.61
C TYR A 62 12.49 1.69 -0.12
N ILE A 63 11.74 1.14 0.83
CA ILE A 63 10.55 1.79 1.37
C ILE A 63 10.90 3.15 1.97
N ASN A 64 11.94 3.22 2.79
CA ASN A 64 12.32 4.45 3.48
C ASN A 64 12.98 5.47 2.55
N ASN A 65 13.65 5.04 1.48
CA ASN A 65 14.27 5.96 0.53
C ASN A 65 13.27 6.54 -0.46
N PHE A 66 12.24 5.79 -0.83
CA PHE A 66 11.30 6.21 -1.87
C PHE A 66 9.94 6.62 -1.34
N SER A 67 9.66 6.42 -0.05
CA SER A 67 8.37 6.81 0.52
C SER A 67 8.51 7.39 1.92
N ALA A 68 7.49 8.15 2.33
CA ALA A 68 7.31 8.55 3.71
C ALA A 68 6.36 7.54 4.37
N VAL A 69 6.79 6.93 5.46
CA VAL A 69 5.95 5.99 6.21
C VAL A 69 4.96 6.81 7.05
N HIS A 70 3.68 6.54 6.86
CA HIS A 70 2.59 7.19 7.59
C HIS A 70 2.05 6.27 8.67
N ASP A 71 2.14 6.69 9.93
CA ASP A 71 1.70 5.87 11.05
C ASP A 71 0.18 5.69 11.07
N VAL A 72 -0.26 4.50 11.47
CA VAL A 72 -1.67 4.24 11.73
C VAL A 72 -2.04 4.88 13.06
N THR A 73 -2.76 6.00 12.98
CA THR A 73 -3.31 6.70 14.14
C THR A 73 -4.65 6.08 14.54
N GLN A 74 -5.15 6.43 15.73
CA GLN A 74 -6.51 6.03 16.13
C GLN A 74 -7.56 6.49 15.11
N GLU A 75 -7.43 7.70 14.59
CA GLU A 75 -8.34 8.24 13.56
C GLU A 75 -8.35 7.37 12.31
N ILE A 76 -7.17 7.01 11.81
CA ILE A 76 -7.04 6.11 10.64
C ILE A 76 -7.60 4.73 10.97
N GLY A 77 -7.34 4.22 12.17
CA GLY A 77 -7.87 2.93 12.61
C GLY A 77 -9.40 2.89 12.61
N ILE A 78 -10.04 3.93 13.11
CA ILE A 78 -11.51 4.03 13.11
C ILE A 78 -12.04 4.09 11.67
N SER A 79 -11.43 4.92 10.82
CA SER A 79 -11.80 5.02 9.41
C SER A 79 -11.64 3.68 8.69
N ALA A 80 -10.52 2.98 8.93
CA ALA A 80 -10.28 1.66 8.36
C ALA A 80 -11.33 0.65 8.79
N ALA A 81 -11.73 0.67 10.06
CA ALA A 81 -12.78 -0.24 10.56
C ALA A 81 -14.12 0.01 9.86
N GLN A 82 -14.47 1.26 9.63
CA GLN A 82 -15.70 1.62 8.92
C GLN A 82 -15.66 1.17 7.46
N ILE A 83 -14.53 1.37 6.78
CA ILE A 83 -14.31 0.91 5.40
C ILE A 83 -14.40 -0.61 5.34
N HIS A 84 -13.73 -1.30 6.26
CA HIS A 84 -13.74 -2.76 6.33
C HIS A 84 -15.16 -3.31 6.53
N PHE A 85 -15.91 -2.73 7.45
CA PHE A 85 -17.28 -3.12 7.73
C PHE A 85 -18.16 -3.02 6.47
N GLU A 86 -18.08 -1.89 5.76
CA GLU A 86 -18.87 -1.67 4.54
C GLU A 86 -18.40 -2.57 3.38
N ALA A 87 -17.10 -2.69 3.19
CA ALA A 87 -16.56 -3.49 2.09
C ALA A 87 -16.87 -4.98 2.24
N LYS A 88 -16.88 -5.51 3.46
CA LYS A 88 -17.21 -6.91 3.71
C LYS A 88 -18.65 -7.28 3.35
N LYS A 89 -19.55 -6.32 3.27
CA LYS A 89 -20.92 -6.58 2.81
C LYS A 89 -20.95 -7.06 1.36
N LYS A 90 -20.01 -6.60 0.54
CA LYS A 90 -19.93 -6.95 -0.89
C LYS A 90 -18.83 -7.99 -1.18
N ASN A 91 -17.79 -8.03 -0.37
CA ASN A 91 -16.66 -8.94 -0.54
C ASN A 91 -16.27 -9.51 0.82
N LYS A 92 -16.68 -10.75 1.09
CA LYS A 92 -16.44 -11.41 2.38
C LYS A 92 -14.97 -11.59 2.70
N ASN A 93 -14.11 -11.61 1.68
CA ASN A 93 -12.67 -11.82 1.83
C ASN A 93 -11.88 -10.51 1.99
N PHE A 94 -12.57 -9.36 1.97
CA PHE A 94 -11.91 -8.07 2.11
C PHE A 94 -11.18 -8.00 3.46
N GLY A 95 -9.86 -7.73 3.42
CA GLY A 95 -9.01 -7.75 4.60
C GLY A 95 -8.84 -6.40 5.28
N MET A 96 -8.53 -6.43 6.58
CA MET A 96 -8.31 -5.21 7.36
C MET A 96 -7.09 -4.43 6.86
N LEU A 97 -6.05 -5.12 6.35
CA LEU A 97 -4.86 -4.44 5.83
C LEU A 97 -5.18 -3.58 4.60
N ASP A 98 -6.06 -4.07 3.72
CA ASP A 98 -6.54 -3.27 2.59
C ASP A 98 -7.34 -2.04 3.06
N ALA A 99 -8.09 -2.20 4.14
CA ALA A 99 -8.83 -1.10 4.73
C ALA A 99 -7.89 -0.02 5.29
N PHE A 100 -6.76 -0.39 5.88
CA PHE A 100 -5.76 0.58 6.33
C PHE A 100 -5.17 1.37 5.18
N VAL A 101 -4.90 0.72 4.05
CA VAL A 101 -4.42 1.42 2.84
C VAL A 101 -5.44 2.44 2.36
N ALA A 102 -6.70 2.03 2.24
CA ALA A 102 -7.78 2.91 1.79
C ALA A 102 -7.99 4.09 2.74
N ALA A 103 -7.98 3.83 4.05
CA ALA A 103 -8.14 4.87 5.07
C ALA A 103 -7.00 5.87 5.05
N THR A 104 -5.76 5.40 4.91
CA THR A 104 -4.58 6.27 4.81
C THR A 104 -4.68 7.15 3.57
N ALA A 105 -5.04 6.57 2.43
CA ALA A 105 -5.18 7.31 1.18
C ALA A 105 -6.24 8.42 1.30
N ARG A 106 -7.38 8.13 1.93
CA ARG A 106 -8.41 9.15 2.17
C ARG A 106 -7.91 10.28 3.06
N LYS A 107 -7.19 9.93 4.13
CA LYS A 107 -6.68 10.92 5.09
C LYS A 107 -5.74 11.92 4.45
N ILE A 108 -4.86 11.47 3.57
CA ILE A 108 -3.84 12.34 2.97
C ILE A 108 -4.18 12.81 1.56
N GLY A 109 -5.36 12.46 1.04
CA GLY A 109 -5.76 12.85 -0.30
C GLY A 109 -4.91 12.21 -1.39
N ALA A 110 -4.61 10.92 -1.25
CA ALA A 110 -3.73 10.19 -2.16
C ALA A 110 -4.50 9.19 -3.01
N LYS A 111 -3.92 8.84 -4.16
CA LYS A 111 -4.33 7.68 -4.96
C LYS A 111 -3.71 6.42 -4.37
N ILE A 112 -4.32 5.27 -4.62
CA ILE A 112 -3.78 3.97 -4.20
C ILE A 112 -3.10 3.31 -5.40
N LEU A 113 -1.85 2.88 -5.24
CA LEU A 113 -1.18 2.04 -6.22
C LEU A 113 -1.20 0.59 -5.72
N THR A 114 -1.82 -0.30 -6.48
CA THR A 114 -2.03 -1.69 -6.08
C THR A 114 -2.13 -2.60 -7.28
N GLY A 115 -1.91 -3.89 -7.08
CA GLY A 115 -2.29 -4.94 -8.03
C GLY A 115 -3.39 -5.84 -7.47
N ASP A 116 -3.89 -5.56 -6.26
CA ASP A 116 -4.88 -6.39 -5.59
C ASP A 116 -6.29 -6.11 -6.13
N PRO A 117 -6.96 -7.11 -6.72
CA PRO A 117 -8.33 -6.94 -7.21
C PRO A 117 -9.33 -6.45 -6.15
N ASP A 118 -9.07 -6.75 -4.87
CA ASP A 118 -9.95 -6.33 -3.79
C ASP A 118 -10.03 -4.82 -3.61
N LEU A 119 -9.02 -4.08 -4.11
CA LEU A 119 -8.99 -2.63 -4.03
C LEU A 119 -9.46 -1.93 -5.31
N LYS A 120 -9.68 -2.65 -6.40
CA LYS A 120 -9.91 -2.05 -7.72
C LYS A 120 -11.12 -1.12 -7.80
N ASN A 121 -12.13 -1.34 -6.97
CA ASN A 121 -13.37 -0.54 -6.99
C ASN A 121 -13.35 0.65 -6.04
N PHE A 122 -12.27 0.84 -5.29
CA PHE A 122 -12.11 2.04 -4.48
C PHE A 122 -11.81 3.24 -5.36
N LYS A 123 -12.15 4.43 -4.85
CA LYS A 123 -11.91 5.68 -5.55
C LYS A 123 -10.41 5.93 -5.70
N ASP A 124 -10.00 6.47 -6.86
CA ASP A 124 -8.63 6.90 -7.13
C ASP A 124 -7.61 5.77 -6.97
N VAL A 125 -7.89 4.62 -7.57
CA VAL A 125 -6.99 3.48 -7.59
C VAL A 125 -6.31 3.38 -8.96
N ILE A 126 -5.00 3.18 -8.93
CA ILE A 126 -4.19 2.85 -10.10
C ILE A 126 -3.78 1.38 -9.98
N MET A 127 -4.23 0.58 -10.93
CA MET A 127 -3.91 -0.86 -10.96
C MET A 127 -2.65 -1.13 -11.77
N ILE A 128 -1.80 -1.98 -11.26
CA ILE A 128 -0.64 -2.48 -11.99
C ILE A 128 -0.84 -3.90 -12.49
#